data_03aa05752d89a447432778e6f60bda09
#
_entry.id   03aa05752d89a447432778e6f60bda09
#
_cell.length_a   1.000
_cell.length_b   1.000
_cell.length_c   1.000
_cell.angle_alpha   90.00
_cell.angle_beta   90.00
_cell.angle_gamma   90.00
#
_symmetry.space_group_name_H-M   'P 1'
#
loop_
_entity.id
_entity.type
_entity.pdbx_description
1 polymer ?
#
loop_
_entity_poly.entity_id
_entity_poly.type
_entity_poly.pdbx_seq_one_letter_code
_entity_poly.pdbx_strand_id
1 'polypeptide(L)'
;MVPTSIRDYPEWHLGRQNYALWYLEINDQKIVDYLDALHAHFSEFLLEPNSRQYHITLFICGFLTHETRMYSDDFSLSELEQQREILRKENFSSFQLKIGSVDSFSSALFVQIQDTENILSQIRQKLGLVSNEIAALEYCPHITLGLYKKDYSSDLILRKISQLPVQYKHAEFSLRVKHLTFGYYQAQTLQGKLYPSQHLFLGDSCCN
;
A
#
# COMPACT_ATOMS: atom_id res chain seq x y z
N MET A 1 16.83 11.10 -6.56
CA MET A 1 15.87 10.47 -5.63
C MET A 1 16.04 11.06 -4.25
N VAL A 2 15.01 11.04 -3.41
CA VAL A 2 15.07 11.55 -2.04
C VAL A 2 15.46 10.39 -1.11
N PRO A 3 16.58 10.48 -0.37
CA PRO A 3 16.99 9.41 0.53
C PRO A 3 16.09 9.38 1.78
N THR A 4 15.79 8.18 2.23
CA THR A 4 15.08 7.96 3.48
C THR A 4 16.07 7.66 4.60
N SER A 5 15.96 8.36 5.73
CA SER A 5 16.77 8.09 6.92
C SER A 5 16.12 7.04 7.81
N ILE A 6 16.91 6.04 8.23
CA ILE A 6 16.48 5.07 9.25
C ILE A 6 16.54 5.77 10.61
N ARG A 7 15.41 6.32 11.04
CA ARG A 7 15.26 6.88 12.38
C ARG A 7 13.81 6.80 12.83
N ASP A 8 13.60 6.94 14.10
CA ASP A 8 12.30 7.30 14.66
C ASP A 8 11.98 8.78 14.33
N TYR A 9 10.70 9.07 14.16
CA TYR A 9 10.19 10.41 13.83
C TYR A 9 9.22 10.88 14.93
N PRO A 10 9.70 11.14 16.17
CA PRO A 10 8.84 11.54 17.30
C PRO A 10 8.06 12.83 17.03
N GLU A 11 8.60 13.72 16.19
CA GLU A 11 7.94 14.94 15.74
C GLU A 11 6.68 14.67 14.90
N TRP A 12 6.59 13.51 14.26
CA TRP A 12 5.43 13.09 13.48
C TRP A 12 4.42 12.29 14.32
N HIS A 13 4.88 11.22 14.97
CA HIS A 13 3.93 10.34 15.66
C HIS A 13 3.52 10.85 17.06
N LEU A 14 4.26 11.78 17.67
CA LEU A 14 3.95 12.41 18.98
C LEU A 14 3.62 11.38 20.08
N GLY A 15 4.35 10.25 20.10
CA GLY A 15 4.13 9.14 21.03
C GLY A 15 3.03 8.15 20.62
N ARG A 16 2.27 8.42 19.58
CA ARG A 16 1.26 7.49 19.04
C ARG A 16 1.95 6.33 18.30
N GLN A 17 1.37 5.13 18.39
CA GLN A 17 2.05 3.91 17.94
C GLN A 17 1.51 3.37 16.62
N ASN A 18 0.20 3.18 16.53
CA ASN A 18 -0.42 2.41 15.45
C ASN A 18 -0.93 3.33 14.35
N TYR A 19 -0.27 3.32 13.21
CA TYR A 19 -0.69 4.08 12.04
C TYR A 19 -1.50 3.18 11.12
N ALA A 20 -2.78 3.47 10.99
CA ALA A 20 -3.79 2.59 10.41
C ALA A 20 -4.06 2.88 8.94
N LEU A 21 -4.39 1.82 8.21
CA LEU A 21 -4.72 1.88 6.79
C LEU A 21 -5.64 0.73 6.36
N TRP A 22 -6.40 0.95 5.30
CA TRP A 22 -6.95 -0.12 4.48
C TRP A 22 -5.98 -0.48 3.37
N TYR A 23 -5.80 -1.77 3.12
CA TYR A 23 -4.87 -2.26 2.11
C TYR A 23 -5.30 -3.62 1.55
N LEU A 24 -4.67 -4.01 0.45
CA LEU A 24 -4.81 -5.33 -0.14
C LEU A 24 -3.53 -6.12 0.11
N GLU A 25 -3.66 -7.33 0.61
CA GLU A 25 -2.55 -8.24 0.84
C GLU A 25 -2.12 -8.92 -0.46
N ILE A 26 -0.82 -9.10 -0.63
CA ILE A 26 -0.25 -9.85 -1.75
C ILE A 26 0.19 -11.21 -1.20
N ASN A 27 -0.69 -12.21 -1.34
CA ASN A 27 -0.49 -13.57 -0.81
C ASN A 27 -0.33 -14.63 -1.92
N ASP A 28 -0.45 -14.25 -3.20
CA ASP A 28 -0.16 -15.16 -4.32
C ASP A 28 1.35 -15.38 -4.42
N GLN A 29 1.79 -16.62 -4.22
CA GLN A 29 3.21 -16.95 -4.17
C GLN A 29 3.95 -16.59 -5.47
N LYS A 30 3.31 -16.73 -6.64
CA LYS A 30 3.94 -16.38 -7.92
C LYS A 30 4.19 -14.88 -8.03
N ILE A 31 3.25 -14.06 -7.50
CA ILE A 31 3.42 -12.61 -7.46
C ILE A 31 4.50 -12.24 -6.45
N VAL A 32 4.52 -12.88 -5.27
CA VAL A 32 5.56 -12.66 -4.26
C VAL A 32 6.94 -13.00 -4.81
N ASP A 33 7.11 -14.17 -5.43
CA ASP A 33 8.38 -14.59 -6.04
C ASP A 33 8.87 -13.59 -7.13
N TYR A 34 7.93 -13.06 -7.90
CA TYR A 34 8.23 -12.01 -8.89
C TYR A 34 8.70 -10.71 -8.22
N LEU A 35 8.00 -10.26 -7.17
CA LEU A 35 8.36 -9.04 -6.43
C LEU A 35 9.71 -9.20 -5.71
N ASP A 36 9.99 -10.38 -5.15
CA ASP A 36 11.28 -10.70 -4.53
C ASP A 36 12.43 -10.68 -5.55
N ALA A 37 12.20 -11.20 -6.75
CA ALA A 37 13.19 -11.13 -7.82
C ALA A 37 13.45 -9.67 -8.28
N LEU A 38 12.41 -8.84 -8.35
CA LEU A 38 12.57 -7.40 -8.62
C LEU A 38 13.31 -6.72 -7.48
N HIS A 39 12.93 -6.96 -6.23
CA HIS A 39 13.60 -6.40 -5.05
C HIS A 39 15.11 -6.75 -5.07
N ALA A 40 15.45 -8.02 -5.33
CA ALA A 40 16.84 -8.47 -5.43
C ALA A 40 17.60 -7.74 -6.56
N HIS A 41 16.97 -7.52 -7.73
CA HIS A 41 17.57 -6.80 -8.86
C HIS A 41 17.92 -5.34 -8.51
N PHE A 42 17.11 -4.69 -7.66
CA PHE A 42 17.28 -3.30 -7.25
C PHE A 42 17.89 -3.12 -5.85
N SER A 43 18.32 -4.19 -5.17
CA SER A 43 18.79 -4.17 -3.78
C SER A 43 19.91 -3.17 -3.50
N GLU A 44 20.76 -2.91 -4.50
CA GLU A 44 21.83 -1.90 -4.41
C GLU A 44 21.32 -0.46 -4.19
N PHE A 45 20.06 -0.18 -4.50
CA PHE A 45 19.43 1.15 -4.36
C PHE A 45 18.52 1.24 -3.14
N LEU A 46 18.01 0.11 -2.66
CA LEU A 46 16.96 0.05 -1.65
C LEU A 46 17.51 0.07 -0.23
N LEU A 47 16.70 0.63 0.65
CA LEU A 47 16.99 0.76 2.07
C LEU A 47 16.65 -0.53 2.80
N GLU A 48 17.61 -1.06 3.55
CA GLU A 48 17.45 -2.22 4.42
C GLU A 48 17.68 -1.87 5.90
N PRO A 49 17.03 -2.55 6.85
CA PRO A 49 16.12 -3.68 6.64
C PRO A 49 14.71 -3.25 6.21
N ASN A 50 14.07 -4.07 5.38
CA ASN A 50 12.65 -3.95 5.04
C ASN A 50 11.91 -5.23 5.48
N SER A 51 11.03 -5.11 6.45
CA SER A 51 10.21 -6.23 6.96
C SER A 51 8.73 -6.09 6.61
N ARG A 52 8.37 -5.05 5.83
CA ARG A 52 6.99 -4.78 5.43
C ARG A 52 6.58 -5.74 4.31
N GLN A 53 5.46 -6.40 4.51
CA GLN A 53 4.87 -7.28 3.51
C GLN A 53 4.45 -6.48 2.26
N TYR A 54 4.52 -7.10 1.08
CA TYR A 54 3.99 -6.52 -0.14
C TYR A 54 2.49 -6.31 -0.02
N HIS A 55 2.04 -5.13 -0.36
CA HIS A 55 0.64 -4.73 -0.26
C HIS A 55 0.34 -3.59 -1.22
N ILE A 56 -0.93 -3.37 -1.48
CA ILE A 56 -1.43 -2.17 -2.16
C ILE A 56 -2.15 -1.34 -1.11
N THR A 57 -1.61 -0.16 -0.78
CA THR A 57 -2.31 0.79 0.09
C THR A 57 -3.58 1.27 -0.61
N LEU A 58 -4.70 1.14 0.07
CA LEU A 58 -6.00 1.55 -0.44
C LEU A 58 -6.43 2.90 0.14
N PHE A 59 -6.28 3.09 1.47
CA PHE A 59 -6.68 4.32 2.15
C PHE A 59 -5.91 4.50 3.45
N ILE A 60 -5.25 5.63 3.62
CA ILE A 60 -4.50 5.95 4.83
C ILE A 60 -5.45 6.62 5.82
N CYS A 61 -5.71 5.94 6.94
CA CYS A 61 -6.64 6.40 7.97
C CYS A 61 -6.01 7.37 8.97
N GLY A 62 -4.75 7.14 9.37
CA GLY A 62 -4.07 7.92 10.39
C GLY A 62 -3.79 7.12 11.67
N PHE A 63 -3.49 7.80 12.77
CA PHE A 63 -3.18 7.16 14.04
C PHE A 63 -4.43 6.61 14.73
N LEU A 64 -4.45 5.30 14.95
CA LEU A 64 -5.58 4.62 15.57
C LEU A 64 -5.71 5.04 17.05
N THR A 65 -6.89 5.53 17.43
CA THR A 65 -7.21 5.92 18.80
C THR A 65 -8.49 5.25 19.30
N HIS A 66 -8.51 4.91 20.58
CA HIS A 66 -9.69 4.42 21.30
C HIS A 66 -10.50 5.56 21.92
N GLU A 67 -9.92 6.75 21.98
CA GLU A 67 -10.48 7.94 22.64
C GLU A 67 -10.91 8.98 21.60
N THR A 68 -11.32 10.13 22.11
CA THR A 68 -11.62 11.29 21.27
C THR A 68 -10.36 11.72 20.51
N ARG A 69 -10.53 12.07 19.23
CA ARG A 69 -9.44 12.60 18.39
C ARG A 69 -8.82 13.84 19.05
N MET A 70 -7.51 13.83 19.22
CA MET A 70 -6.73 14.95 19.71
C MET A 70 -6.01 15.69 18.59
N TYR A 71 -5.66 14.98 17.53
CA TYR A 71 -4.95 15.49 16.38
C TYR A 71 -5.76 15.30 15.09
N SER A 72 -5.46 16.09 14.08
CA SER A 72 -6.16 16.04 12.78
C SER A 72 -5.95 14.72 12.04
N ASP A 73 -4.86 14.02 12.34
CA ASP A 73 -4.47 12.73 11.78
C ASP A 73 -4.77 11.53 12.71
N ASP A 74 -5.59 11.72 13.75
CA ASP A 74 -6.16 10.63 14.53
C ASP A 74 -7.34 10.00 13.81
N PHE A 75 -7.46 8.68 13.94
CA PHE A 75 -8.54 7.87 13.40
C PHE A 75 -9.15 7.01 14.51
N SER A 76 -10.43 7.19 14.78
CA SER A 76 -11.12 6.53 15.89
C SER A 76 -11.70 5.17 15.51
N LEU A 77 -11.91 4.30 16.50
CA LEU A 77 -12.64 3.03 16.29
C LEU A 77 -14.07 3.24 15.80
N SER A 78 -14.70 4.35 16.15
CA SER A 78 -16.03 4.70 15.64
C SER A 78 -16.01 4.97 14.13
N GLU A 79 -14.99 5.68 13.64
CA GLU A 79 -14.80 5.91 12.21
C GLU A 79 -14.52 4.60 11.46
N LEU A 80 -13.72 3.72 12.05
CA LEU A 80 -13.49 2.39 11.48
C LEU A 80 -14.81 1.61 11.31
N GLU A 81 -15.65 1.59 12.34
CA GLU A 81 -16.92 0.86 12.28
C GLU A 81 -17.87 1.46 11.23
N GLN A 82 -17.93 2.79 11.12
CA GLN A 82 -18.69 3.46 10.08
C GLN A 82 -18.17 3.14 8.67
N GLN A 83 -16.85 3.14 8.46
CA GLN A 83 -16.24 2.73 7.19
C GLN A 83 -16.62 1.29 6.84
N ARG A 84 -16.55 0.37 7.80
CA ARG A 84 -16.92 -1.04 7.61
C ARG A 84 -18.41 -1.19 7.22
N GLU A 85 -19.30 -0.46 7.90
CA GLU A 85 -20.73 -0.51 7.59
C GLU A 85 -21.02 0.00 6.19
N ILE A 86 -20.40 1.10 5.75
CA ILE A 86 -20.54 1.62 4.40
C ILE A 86 -20.07 0.57 3.38
N LEU A 87 -18.88 0.00 3.56
CA LEU A 87 -18.36 -1.00 2.64
C LEU A 87 -19.21 -2.27 2.58
N ARG A 88 -19.79 -2.71 3.70
CA ARG A 88 -20.74 -3.84 3.75
C ARG A 88 -22.04 -3.54 3.00
N LYS A 89 -22.57 -2.33 3.12
CA LYS A 89 -23.79 -1.90 2.43
C LYS A 89 -23.61 -1.81 0.92
N GLU A 90 -22.43 -1.36 0.48
CA GLU A 90 -22.09 -1.29 -0.95
C GLU A 90 -21.92 -2.68 -1.58
N ASN A 91 -21.61 -3.69 -0.78
CA ASN A 91 -21.51 -5.10 -1.20
C ASN A 91 -20.66 -5.30 -2.46
N PHE A 92 -19.46 -4.74 -2.47
CA PHE A 92 -18.53 -4.91 -3.57
C PHE A 92 -18.27 -6.39 -3.85
N SER A 93 -18.28 -6.77 -5.11
CA SER A 93 -17.88 -8.12 -5.55
C SER A 93 -16.37 -8.25 -5.62
N SER A 94 -15.86 -9.49 -5.54
CA SER A 94 -14.46 -9.77 -5.81
C SER A 94 -14.07 -9.32 -7.22
N PHE A 95 -12.89 -8.72 -7.39
CA PHE A 95 -12.44 -8.11 -8.64
C PHE A 95 -10.99 -8.49 -8.96
N GLN A 96 -10.54 -8.11 -10.14
CA GLN A 96 -9.17 -8.39 -10.59
C GLN A 96 -8.39 -7.09 -10.81
N LEU A 97 -7.13 -7.13 -10.41
CA LEU A 97 -6.13 -6.09 -10.68
C LEU A 97 -5.01 -6.69 -11.51
N LYS A 98 -4.46 -5.92 -12.44
CA LYS A 98 -3.27 -6.35 -13.19
C LYS A 98 -2.02 -5.74 -12.57
N ILE A 99 -0.98 -6.58 -12.44
CA ILE A 99 0.36 -6.12 -12.07
C ILE A 99 0.97 -5.46 -13.28
N GLY A 100 1.38 -4.21 -13.13
CA GLY A 100 1.96 -3.40 -14.19
C GLY A 100 3.49 -3.43 -14.22
N SER A 101 4.07 -2.37 -14.76
CA SER A 101 5.52 -2.20 -14.86
C SER A 101 6.13 -1.64 -13.58
N VAL A 102 7.46 -1.81 -13.45
CA VAL A 102 8.25 -1.13 -12.43
C VAL A 102 8.35 0.35 -12.78
N ASP A 103 8.17 1.20 -11.78
CA ASP A 103 8.28 2.65 -11.88
C ASP A 103 8.83 3.24 -10.58
N SER A 104 9.00 4.54 -10.51
CA SER A 104 9.66 5.21 -9.40
C SER A 104 8.97 6.50 -8.99
N PHE A 105 8.65 6.61 -7.71
CA PHE A 105 8.49 7.91 -7.05
C PHE A 105 9.85 8.51 -6.72
N SER A 106 9.87 9.75 -6.27
CA SER A 106 11.11 10.37 -5.79
C SER A 106 11.74 9.66 -4.59
N SER A 107 10.94 8.98 -3.76
CA SER A 107 11.37 8.33 -2.50
C SER A 107 11.34 6.80 -2.52
N ALA A 108 10.68 6.17 -3.48
CA ALA A 108 10.42 4.73 -3.49
C ALA A 108 10.38 4.14 -4.89
N LEU A 109 10.89 2.93 -5.03
CA LEU A 109 10.69 2.08 -6.19
C LEU A 109 9.43 1.24 -5.99
N PHE A 110 8.62 1.08 -7.03
CA PHE A 110 7.34 0.38 -6.94
C PHE A 110 6.95 -0.34 -8.22
N VAL A 111 5.97 -1.22 -8.12
CA VAL A 111 5.28 -1.84 -9.25
C VAL A 111 3.90 -1.21 -9.38
N GLN A 112 3.58 -0.71 -10.55
CA GLN A 112 2.27 -0.13 -10.86
C GLN A 112 1.17 -1.19 -10.78
N ILE A 113 -0.03 -0.77 -10.39
CA ILE A 113 -1.24 -1.59 -10.43
C ILE A 113 -2.23 -0.96 -11.38
N GLN A 114 -2.79 -1.78 -12.26
CA GLN A 114 -3.83 -1.36 -13.18
C GLN A 114 -5.20 -1.84 -12.68
N ASP A 115 -6.04 -0.89 -12.33
CA ASP A 115 -7.45 -1.07 -11.96
C ASP A 115 -8.33 -0.60 -13.12
N THR A 116 -8.60 -1.50 -14.07
CA THR A 116 -9.33 -1.17 -15.30
C THR A 116 -10.79 -0.85 -15.07
N GLU A 117 -11.36 -1.29 -13.94
CA GLU A 117 -12.76 -1.09 -13.55
C GLU A 117 -12.93 0.07 -12.55
N ASN A 118 -11.83 0.71 -12.15
CA ASN A 118 -11.79 1.79 -11.16
C ASN A 118 -12.42 1.42 -9.80
N ILE A 119 -12.39 0.13 -9.42
CA ILE A 119 -12.98 -0.35 -8.17
C ILE A 119 -12.25 0.22 -6.95
N LEU A 120 -10.92 0.33 -7.00
CA LEU A 120 -10.16 0.91 -5.90
C LEU A 120 -10.57 2.36 -5.63
N SER A 121 -10.77 3.15 -6.69
CA SER A 121 -11.24 4.54 -6.57
C SER A 121 -12.65 4.61 -5.99
N GLN A 122 -13.55 3.70 -6.37
CA GLN A 122 -14.90 3.63 -5.81
C GLN A 122 -14.86 3.29 -4.31
N ILE A 123 -14.07 2.30 -3.91
CA ILE A 123 -13.90 1.92 -2.49
C ILE A 123 -13.33 3.10 -1.70
N ARG A 124 -12.29 3.76 -2.20
CA ARG A 124 -11.68 4.95 -1.57
C ARG A 124 -12.70 6.07 -1.38
N GLN A 125 -13.52 6.34 -2.40
CA GLN A 125 -14.60 7.34 -2.31
C GLN A 125 -15.57 7.02 -1.17
N LYS A 126 -15.93 5.73 -0.98
CA LYS A 126 -16.83 5.33 0.12
C LYS A 126 -16.16 5.47 1.48
N LEU A 127 -14.90 5.11 1.62
CA LEU A 127 -14.12 5.32 2.84
C LEU A 127 -14.00 6.81 3.18
N GLY A 128 -13.81 7.65 2.17
CA GLY A 128 -13.71 9.10 2.30
C GLY A 128 -14.99 9.81 2.74
N LEU A 129 -16.15 9.13 2.72
CA LEU A 129 -17.39 9.69 3.29
C LEU A 129 -17.38 9.75 4.82
N VAL A 130 -16.50 9.01 5.47
CA VAL A 130 -16.39 8.94 6.94
C VAL A 130 -15.27 9.81 7.46
N SER A 131 -14.10 9.71 6.85
CA SER A 131 -12.91 10.45 7.28
C SER A 131 -12.09 10.90 6.07
N ASN A 132 -11.37 12.00 6.21
CA ASN A 132 -10.42 12.41 5.18
C ASN A 132 -9.21 11.46 5.18
N GLU A 133 -8.75 11.08 4.00
CA GLU A 133 -7.51 10.36 3.88
C GLU A 133 -6.32 11.25 4.26
N ILE A 134 -5.39 10.70 5.04
CA ILE A 134 -4.18 11.41 5.40
C ILE A 134 -3.24 11.45 4.19
N ALA A 135 -2.65 12.62 3.93
CA ALA A 135 -1.77 12.87 2.79
C ALA A 135 -2.40 12.51 1.42
N ALA A 136 -3.66 12.92 1.23
CA ALA A 136 -4.41 12.69 0.00
C ALA A 136 -3.71 13.36 -1.20
N LEU A 137 -2.97 12.56 -1.96
CA LEU A 137 -2.41 12.90 -3.28
C LEU A 137 -3.26 12.25 -4.37
N GLU A 138 -2.96 12.56 -5.63
CA GLU A 138 -3.52 11.79 -6.73
C GLU A 138 -3.24 10.30 -6.54
N TYR A 139 -4.29 9.49 -6.55
CA TYR A 139 -4.17 8.07 -6.21
C TYR A 139 -3.50 7.29 -7.34
N CYS A 140 -2.33 6.76 -7.04
CA CYS A 140 -1.58 5.87 -7.89
C CYS A 140 -1.49 4.50 -7.19
N PRO A 141 -2.33 3.50 -7.53
CA PRO A 141 -2.25 2.18 -6.91
C PRO A 141 -0.93 1.50 -7.28
N HIS A 142 -0.21 1.01 -6.26
CA HIS A 142 1.11 0.43 -6.45
C HIS A 142 1.49 -0.56 -5.34
N ILE A 143 2.50 -1.39 -5.62
CA ILE A 143 3.19 -2.21 -4.62
C ILE A 143 4.60 -1.65 -4.46
N THR A 144 4.92 -1.14 -3.29
CA THR A 144 6.26 -0.64 -2.97
C THR A 144 7.26 -1.79 -2.90
N LEU A 145 8.33 -1.72 -3.69
CA LEU A 145 9.47 -2.64 -3.60
C LEU A 145 10.42 -2.22 -2.47
N GLY A 146 10.63 -0.92 -2.29
CA GLY A 146 11.45 -0.39 -1.20
C GLY A 146 11.69 1.12 -1.33
N LEU A 147 12.15 1.71 -0.24
CA LEU A 147 12.55 3.11 -0.17
C LEU A 147 14.01 3.26 -0.62
N TYR A 148 14.38 4.42 -1.14
CA TYR A 148 15.78 4.68 -1.54
C TYR A 148 16.67 4.98 -0.34
N LYS A 149 17.84 4.31 -0.30
CA LYS A 149 18.85 4.52 0.78
C LYS A 149 19.75 5.73 0.57
N LYS A 150 19.80 6.28 -0.65
CA LYS A 150 20.64 7.43 -1.01
C LYS A 150 19.95 8.30 -2.05
N ASP A 151 20.49 9.48 -2.28
CA ASP A 151 20.15 10.28 -3.44
C ASP A 151 20.76 9.66 -4.70
N TYR A 152 19.89 9.29 -5.64
CA TYR A 152 20.26 8.75 -6.95
C TYR A 152 19.67 9.62 -8.05
N SER A 153 20.38 9.76 -9.17
CA SER A 153 19.78 10.41 -10.34
C SER A 153 18.65 9.55 -10.91
N SER A 154 17.60 10.19 -11.39
CA SER A 154 16.49 9.49 -12.08
C SER A 154 16.98 8.69 -13.27
N ASP A 155 17.95 9.21 -14.04
CA ASP A 155 18.54 8.50 -15.18
C ASP A 155 19.21 7.18 -14.80
N LEU A 156 19.80 7.10 -13.60
CA LEU A 156 20.42 5.87 -13.11
C LEU A 156 19.35 4.82 -12.82
N ILE A 157 18.27 5.22 -12.13
CA ILE A 157 17.16 4.33 -11.82
C ILE A 157 16.43 3.89 -13.09
N LEU A 158 16.11 4.80 -13.99
CA LEU A 158 15.44 4.48 -15.27
C LEU A 158 16.30 3.55 -16.14
N ARG A 159 17.62 3.76 -16.19
CA ARG A 159 18.53 2.82 -16.88
C ARG A 159 18.49 1.43 -16.23
N LYS A 160 18.48 1.34 -14.91
CA LYS A 160 18.39 0.05 -14.22
C LYS A 160 17.05 -0.64 -14.50
N ILE A 161 15.95 0.10 -14.54
CA ILE A 161 14.62 -0.41 -14.95
C ILE A 161 14.68 -0.93 -16.40
N SER A 162 15.33 -0.19 -17.30
CA SER A 162 15.46 -0.61 -18.71
C SER A 162 16.30 -1.88 -18.89
N GLN A 163 17.15 -2.21 -17.93
CA GLN A 163 18.01 -3.41 -17.92
C GLN A 163 17.33 -4.64 -17.29
N LEU A 164 16.08 -4.52 -16.84
CA LEU A 164 15.35 -5.69 -16.35
C LEU A 164 15.33 -6.81 -17.40
N PRO A 165 15.53 -8.07 -17.00
CA PRO A 165 15.35 -9.23 -17.87
C PRO A 165 13.97 -9.23 -18.54
N VAL A 166 13.89 -9.70 -19.79
CA VAL A 166 12.65 -9.67 -20.61
C VAL A 166 11.48 -10.32 -19.88
N GLN A 167 11.73 -11.44 -19.17
CA GLN A 167 10.70 -12.14 -18.40
C GLN A 167 10.06 -11.29 -17.29
N TYR A 168 10.77 -10.30 -16.76
CA TYR A 168 10.23 -9.40 -15.73
C TYR A 168 9.59 -8.13 -16.33
N LYS A 169 10.02 -7.73 -17.54
CA LYS A 169 9.40 -6.57 -18.22
C LYS A 169 7.99 -6.86 -18.72
N HIS A 170 7.73 -8.10 -19.12
CA HIS A 170 6.49 -8.53 -19.75
C HIS A 170 5.74 -9.56 -18.89
N ALA A 171 6.00 -9.58 -17.59
CA ALA A 171 5.29 -10.46 -16.70
C ALA A 171 3.81 -10.01 -16.59
N GLU A 172 2.90 -10.88 -16.99
CA GLU A 172 1.46 -10.64 -16.91
C GLU A 172 0.91 -11.40 -15.69
N PHE A 173 0.74 -10.68 -14.59
CA PHE A 173 0.09 -11.22 -13.40
C PHE A 173 -1.24 -10.54 -13.17
N SER A 174 -2.21 -11.33 -12.70
CA SER A 174 -3.51 -10.86 -12.28
C SER A 174 -3.73 -11.23 -10.81
N LEU A 175 -4.00 -10.23 -10.00
CA LEU A 175 -4.33 -10.39 -8.58
C LEU A 175 -5.83 -10.41 -8.41
N ARG A 176 -6.40 -11.52 -7.93
CA ARG A 176 -7.81 -11.58 -7.54
C ARG A 176 -7.98 -11.10 -6.11
N VAL A 177 -8.70 -10.01 -5.95
CA VAL A 177 -9.02 -9.41 -4.64
C VAL A 177 -10.33 -10.01 -4.13
N LYS A 178 -10.29 -10.71 -2.99
CA LYS A 178 -11.44 -11.34 -2.34
C LYS A 178 -11.81 -10.69 -1.01
N HIS A 179 -10.93 -9.88 -0.45
CA HIS A 179 -11.16 -9.14 0.80
C HIS A 179 -10.33 -7.87 0.83
N LEU A 180 -10.78 -6.92 1.60
CA LEU A 180 -10.03 -5.74 2.01
C LEU A 180 -9.51 -5.97 3.42
N THR A 181 -8.29 -5.57 3.70
CA THR A 181 -7.69 -5.70 5.03
C THR A 181 -7.57 -4.33 5.68
N PHE A 182 -8.09 -4.19 6.89
CA PHE A 182 -7.74 -3.10 7.79
C PHE A 182 -6.66 -3.56 8.74
N GLY A 183 -5.64 -2.74 8.91
CA GLY A 183 -4.55 -3.01 9.83
C GLY A 183 -3.74 -1.77 10.10
N TYR A 184 -2.58 -1.96 10.70
CA TYR A 184 -1.68 -0.86 11.08
C TYR A 184 -0.22 -1.29 11.00
N TYR A 185 0.67 -0.33 11.03
CA TYR A 185 2.09 -0.54 11.34
C TYR A 185 2.51 0.36 12.51
N GLN A 186 3.61 0.01 13.15
CA GLN A 186 4.16 0.82 14.23
C GLN A 186 4.92 2.00 13.65
N ALA A 187 4.51 3.22 14.02
CA ALA A 187 5.07 4.46 13.48
C ALA A 187 6.55 4.65 13.81
N GLN A 188 7.02 4.07 14.91
CA GLN A 188 8.41 4.13 15.34
C GLN A 188 9.37 3.28 14.49
N THR A 189 8.81 2.36 13.68
CA THR A 189 9.61 1.41 12.89
C THR A 189 9.44 1.68 11.41
N LEU A 190 10.42 2.34 10.82
CA LEU A 190 10.46 2.54 9.37
C LEU A 190 10.48 1.19 8.64
N GLN A 191 9.64 1.04 7.61
CA GLN A 191 9.47 -0.23 6.87
C GLN A 191 9.16 -1.44 7.79
N GLY A 192 8.57 -1.17 8.97
CA GLY A 192 8.11 -2.21 9.90
C GLY A 192 6.90 -2.99 9.34
N LYS A 193 6.65 -4.16 9.93
CA LYS A 193 5.57 -5.06 9.53
C LYS A 193 4.20 -4.38 9.56
N LEU A 194 3.32 -4.82 8.66
CA LEU A 194 1.89 -4.61 8.75
C LEU A 194 1.29 -5.66 9.68
N TYR A 195 0.39 -5.22 10.54
CA TYR A 195 -0.37 -6.05 11.46
C TYR A 195 -1.84 -6.03 11.02
N PRO A 196 -2.32 -7.10 10.33
CA PRO A 196 -3.72 -7.18 9.95
C PRO A 196 -4.59 -7.28 11.22
N SER A 197 -5.64 -6.49 11.26
CA SER A 197 -6.60 -6.47 12.39
C SER A 197 -7.94 -7.05 11.98
N GLN A 198 -8.42 -6.73 10.79
CA GLN A 198 -9.73 -7.15 10.31
C GLN A 198 -9.72 -7.38 8.80
N HIS A 199 -10.49 -8.37 8.35
CA HIS A 199 -10.77 -8.61 6.94
C HIS A 199 -12.25 -8.33 6.64
N LEU A 200 -12.49 -7.61 5.57
CA LEU A 200 -13.81 -7.42 4.98
C LEU A 200 -13.88 -8.25 3.70
N PHE A 201 -14.59 -9.37 3.73
CA PHE A 201 -14.78 -10.22 2.56
C PHE A 201 -15.72 -9.56 1.56
N LEU A 202 -15.36 -9.66 0.30
CA LEU A 202 -16.16 -9.17 -0.83
C LEU A 202 -17.10 -10.29 -1.31
N GLY A 203 -18.21 -9.90 -1.90
CA GLY A 203 -19.15 -10.85 -2.49
C GLY A 203 -18.50 -11.66 -3.63
N ASP A 204 -19.01 -12.85 -3.89
CA ASP A 204 -18.60 -13.60 -5.08
C ASP A 204 -19.04 -12.83 -6.31
N SER A 205 -18.15 -12.65 -7.28
CA SER A 205 -18.55 -12.14 -8.60
C SER A 205 -19.46 -13.20 -9.23
N CYS A 206 -20.75 -12.88 -9.38
CA CYS A 206 -21.62 -13.68 -10.23
C CYS A 206 -20.99 -13.70 -11.63
N CYS A 207 -20.52 -14.85 -12.07
CA CYS A 207 -20.20 -15.05 -13.49
C CYS A 207 -21.52 -14.97 -14.25
N ASN A 208 -21.78 -13.82 -14.90
CA ASN A 208 -22.79 -13.70 -15.95
C ASN A 208 -22.19 -14.17 -17.26
#